data_f952d3b2adae8571acd2c51a9283200e
#
_entry.id   f952d3b2adae8571acd2c51a9283200e
#
_cell.length_a   1.000
_cell.length_b   1.000
_cell.length_c   1.000
_cell.angle_alpha   90.00
_cell.angle_beta   90.00
_cell.angle_gamma   90.00
#
_symmetry.space_group_name_H-M   'P 1'
#
loop_
_entity.id
_entity.type
_entity.pdbx_description
1 polymer ?
#
loop_
_entity_poly.entity_id
_entity_poly.type
_entity_poly.pdbx_seq_one_letter_code
_entity_poly.pdbx_strand_id
1 'polypeptide(L)'
;MTDAMDLRDAQGTVGAVGAVGAAGGADRADVLIVGSGPTGLTLACDLARRGIAVRVIEGRPAPHRESRGKGLQPDSLAFFEELGVADSVRGKGRAGVVLRKYFDGEPVKDTAVEGGLLIGQWQVEESLRDRLGELGVRVAYGSRLAGITQDADGVRARLEDGTVIRAGYLAGCDGGHSTTRGLLGIPFEGSGEKEPAMVLGDVEAPGLSRAFWHQWFTSDGGGILLCPMPGTDTFQLQAAPETDERGETLPPSLESFQRLFDRHARMPGIRLAEPTWLSSWRVNVRMATRIREGRAFLAGDAAHVHPIAGGLGMNTGIQDAAALGRTLAAVLSGEAGEDALDRYQAERLPVAARVLADTARRYERVVSAVREPGRGTEAGLE
;
A
#
# COMPACT_ATOMS: atom_id res chain seq x y z
N MET A 1 -11.14 -58.99 34.18
CA MET A 1 -12.18 -58.49 35.13
C MET A 1 -12.12 -57.02 35.11
N THR A 2 -13.03 -56.51 34.36
CA THR A 2 -14.09 -55.51 34.62
C THR A 2 -13.57 -54.07 34.56
N ASP A 3 -14.14 -53.13 33.88
CA ASP A 3 -15.35 -53.01 33.11
C ASP A 3 -15.20 -51.75 32.21
N ALA A 4 -15.69 -51.82 31.01
CA ALA A 4 -15.89 -50.70 30.12
C ALA A 4 -17.13 -49.92 30.57
N MET A 5 -17.07 -48.59 30.60
CA MET A 5 -18.25 -47.76 30.76
C MET A 5 -18.34 -46.76 29.63
N ASP A 6 -19.31 -47.03 28.80
CA ASP A 6 -19.81 -46.28 27.65
C ASP A 6 -20.55 -45.02 28.13
N LEU A 7 -20.24 -43.85 27.62
CA LEU A 7 -21.08 -42.67 27.78
C LEU A 7 -21.29 -42.01 26.41
N ARG A 8 -22.32 -42.50 25.72
CA ARG A 8 -23.05 -41.76 24.68
C ARG A 8 -24.12 -40.89 25.33
N ASP A 9 -24.38 -39.79 24.65
CA ASP A 9 -25.54 -38.90 24.72
C ASP A 9 -25.54 -37.78 25.78
N ALA A 10 -25.15 -36.59 25.28
CA ALA A 10 -25.82 -35.35 25.63
C ALA A 10 -25.80 -34.41 24.40
N GLN A 11 -26.83 -34.56 23.57
CA GLN A 11 -27.16 -33.55 22.53
C GLN A 11 -27.77 -32.34 23.25
N GLY A 12 -27.00 -31.26 23.38
CA GLY A 12 -27.46 -29.93 23.75
C GLY A 12 -27.69 -29.11 22.48
N THR A 13 -28.95 -28.85 22.16
CA THR A 13 -29.42 -27.95 21.12
C THR A 13 -28.95 -26.54 21.42
N VAL A 14 -27.94 -26.07 20.63
CA VAL A 14 -27.60 -24.64 20.57
C VAL A 14 -28.47 -24.01 19.49
N GLY A 15 -29.28 -23.07 19.91
CA GLY A 15 -30.22 -22.33 19.09
C GLY A 15 -29.54 -21.61 17.95
N ALA A 16 -30.13 -21.71 16.77
CA ALA A 16 -29.76 -20.98 15.56
C ALA A 16 -29.93 -19.48 15.80
N VAL A 17 -28.80 -18.74 15.88
CA VAL A 17 -28.79 -17.29 15.71
C VAL A 17 -28.94 -17.03 14.22
N GLY A 18 -30.03 -16.31 13.89
CA GLY A 18 -30.48 -16.07 12.53
C GLY A 18 -29.36 -15.48 11.63
N ALA A 19 -29.14 -16.14 10.51
CA ALA A 19 -28.38 -15.63 9.38
C ALA A 19 -29.17 -14.47 8.76
N VAL A 20 -28.72 -13.23 8.99
CA VAL A 20 -29.22 -12.05 8.27
C VAL A 20 -28.61 -12.07 6.86
N GLY A 21 -29.46 -12.36 5.86
CA GLY A 21 -29.42 -11.83 4.52
C GLY A 21 -28.23 -12.20 3.62
N ALA A 22 -28.08 -13.46 3.23
CA ALA A 22 -27.48 -13.78 1.93
C ALA A 22 -28.58 -13.82 0.86
N ALA A 23 -29.07 -12.68 0.40
CA ALA A 23 -30.02 -12.54 -0.68
C ALA A 23 -29.36 -11.80 -1.87
N GLY A 24 -28.41 -12.45 -2.52
CA GLY A 24 -27.88 -12.12 -3.83
C GLY A 24 -27.22 -13.39 -4.36
N GLY A 25 -27.68 -13.88 -5.54
CA GLY A 25 -27.07 -15.06 -6.16
C GLY A 25 -25.57 -14.89 -6.25
N ALA A 26 -24.81 -15.96 -6.19
CA ALA A 26 -23.34 -16.03 -6.10
C ALA A 26 -22.56 -15.16 -7.15
N ASP A 27 -23.27 -14.59 -8.15
CA ASP A 27 -22.73 -13.88 -9.28
C ASP A 27 -23.00 -12.34 -9.29
N ARG A 28 -23.63 -11.77 -8.28
CA ARG A 28 -23.96 -10.32 -8.27
C ARG A 28 -23.51 -9.66 -6.97
N ALA A 29 -22.89 -8.48 -7.11
CA ALA A 29 -22.52 -7.57 -6.01
C ALA A 29 -23.03 -6.16 -6.32
N ASP A 30 -23.15 -5.29 -5.31
CA ASP A 30 -23.37 -3.86 -5.55
C ASP A 30 -22.09 -3.23 -6.09
N VAL A 31 -20.95 -3.58 -5.50
CA VAL A 31 -19.64 -3.07 -5.93
C VAL A 31 -18.62 -4.22 -6.06
N LEU A 32 -18.02 -4.32 -7.25
CA LEU A 32 -16.84 -5.16 -7.50
C LEU A 32 -15.57 -4.32 -7.30
N ILE A 33 -14.67 -4.77 -6.44
CA ILE A 33 -13.38 -4.14 -6.18
C ILE A 33 -12.28 -5.02 -6.78
N VAL A 34 -11.46 -4.44 -7.64
CA VAL A 34 -10.33 -5.11 -8.29
C VAL A 34 -9.04 -4.66 -7.62
N GLY A 35 -8.36 -5.58 -6.96
CA GLY A 35 -7.15 -5.35 -6.17
C GLY A 35 -7.38 -5.35 -4.67
N SER A 36 -6.51 -6.07 -3.95
CA SER A 36 -6.54 -6.25 -2.49
C SER A 36 -5.36 -5.56 -1.78
N GLY A 37 -4.86 -4.47 -2.35
CA GLY A 37 -3.94 -3.55 -1.67
C GLY A 37 -4.65 -2.67 -0.64
N PRO A 38 -3.92 -1.75 0.02
CA PRO A 38 -4.50 -0.90 1.08
C PRO A 38 -5.75 -0.14 0.63
N THR A 39 -5.74 0.41 -0.59
CA THR A 39 -6.88 1.16 -1.16
C THR A 39 -8.12 0.28 -1.33
N GLY A 40 -7.97 -0.88 -1.98
CA GLY A 40 -9.10 -1.78 -2.24
C GLY A 40 -9.68 -2.40 -0.98
N LEU A 41 -8.83 -2.81 -0.04
CA LEU A 41 -9.27 -3.35 1.24
C LEU A 41 -9.95 -2.29 2.11
N THR A 42 -9.44 -1.05 2.11
CA THR A 42 -10.08 0.08 2.81
C THR A 42 -11.47 0.36 2.26
N LEU A 43 -11.61 0.43 0.94
CA LEU A 43 -12.90 0.61 0.28
C LEU A 43 -13.87 -0.54 0.59
N ALA A 44 -13.37 -1.78 0.55
CA ALA A 44 -14.17 -2.96 0.84
C ALA A 44 -14.72 -2.94 2.29
N CYS A 45 -13.86 -2.60 3.27
CA CYS A 45 -14.27 -2.47 4.66
C CYS A 45 -15.31 -1.36 4.84
N ASP A 46 -15.10 -0.19 4.20
CA ASP A 46 -16.04 0.94 4.33
C ASP A 46 -17.42 0.63 3.76
N LEU A 47 -17.47 0.02 2.58
CA LEU A 47 -18.74 -0.36 1.96
C LEU A 47 -19.44 -1.50 2.71
N ALA A 48 -18.68 -2.54 3.10
CA ALA A 48 -19.23 -3.71 3.81
C ALA A 48 -19.81 -3.32 5.17
N ARG A 49 -19.14 -2.45 5.96
CA ARG A 49 -19.69 -1.98 7.25
C ARG A 49 -20.98 -1.16 7.11
N ARG A 50 -21.23 -0.62 5.93
CA ARG A 50 -22.48 0.09 5.59
C ARG A 50 -23.57 -0.84 5.02
N GLY A 51 -23.31 -2.16 5.00
CA GLY A 51 -24.26 -3.17 4.51
C GLY A 51 -24.33 -3.29 2.98
N ILE A 52 -23.41 -2.68 2.24
CA ILE A 52 -23.33 -2.77 0.78
C ILE A 52 -22.65 -4.08 0.40
N ALA A 53 -23.23 -4.83 -0.54
CA ALA A 53 -22.71 -6.10 -1.01
C ALA A 53 -21.47 -5.88 -1.87
N VAL A 54 -20.29 -6.23 -1.32
CA VAL A 54 -19.00 -6.08 -2.03
C VAL A 54 -18.41 -7.44 -2.39
N ARG A 55 -17.72 -7.48 -3.52
CA ARG A 55 -16.85 -8.59 -3.93
C ARG A 55 -15.47 -8.05 -4.23
N VAL A 56 -14.43 -8.69 -3.68
CA VAL A 56 -13.03 -8.29 -3.88
C VAL A 56 -12.32 -9.39 -4.64
N ILE A 57 -11.69 -9.04 -5.76
CA ILE A 57 -10.84 -9.95 -6.56
C ILE A 57 -9.39 -9.46 -6.55
N GLU A 58 -8.47 -10.40 -6.58
CA GLU A 58 -7.03 -10.16 -6.61
C GLU A 58 -6.36 -11.14 -7.58
N GLY A 59 -5.55 -10.61 -8.50
CA GLY A 59 -4.85 -11.42 -9.50
C GLY A 59 -3.69 -12.25 -8.93
N ARG A 60 -3.12 -11.87 -7.78
CA ARG A 60 -2.09 -12.65 -7.10
C ARG A 60 -2.70 -13.88 -6.43
N PRO A 61 -1.93 -14.99 -6.31
CA PRO A 61 -2.44 -16.22 -5.69
C PRO A 61 -2.61 -16.13 -4.17
N ALA A 62 -1.91 -15.19 -3.52
CA ALA A 62 -1.92 -15.02 -2.06
C ALA A 62 -1.51 -13.59 -1.65
N PRO A 63 -1.74 -13.18 -0.39
CA PRO A 63 -1.18 -11.96 0.18
C PRO A 63 0.35 -11.97 0.14
N HIS A 64 0.96 -10.80 -0.03
CA HIS A 64 2.42 -10.64 0.10
C HIS A 64 2.81 -10.12 1.49
N ARG A 65 4.11 -10.21 1.83
CA ARG A 65 4.67 -9.72 3.09
C ARG A 65 5.83 -8.72 2.90
N GLU A 66 5.90 -8.12 1.73
CA GLU A 66 6.92 -7.13 1.40
C GLU A 66 6.59 -5.77 2.02
N SER A 67 7.60 -5.08 2.55
CA SER A 67 7.42 -3.75 3.13
C SER A 67 7.52 -2.64 2.07
N ARG A 68 6.70 -2.73 1.01
CA ARG A 68 6.69 -1.76 -0.10
C ARG A 68 6.47 -0.34 0.38
N GLY A 69 5.39 -0.13 1.14
CA GLY A 69 5.07 1.11 1.82
C GLY A 69 5.28 0.97 3.33
N LYS A 70 5.55 2.09 3.98
CA LYS A 70 5.66 2.15 5.44
C LYS A 70 5.10 3.47 5.95
N GLY A 71 4.37 3.39 7.03
CA GLY A 71 3.84 4.53 7.74
C GLY A 71 2.43 4.96 7.35
N LEU A 72 1.61 5.14 8.37
CA LEU A 72 0.29 5.74 8.30
C LEU A 72 0.35 7.15 8.85
N GLN A 73 -0.34 8.06 8.15
CA GLN A 73 -0.52 9.45 8.58
C GLN A 73 -1.73 9.59 9.50
N PRO A 74 -1.83 10.69 10.28
CA PRO A 74 -2.94 10.91 11.21
C PRO A 74 -4.31 10.79 10.57
N ASP A 75 -4.52 11.36 9.38
CA ASP A 75 -5.81 11.30 8.68
C ASP A 75 -6.22 9.87 8.29
N SER A 76 -5.24 9.04 7.88
CA SER A 76 -5.49 7.62 7.60
C SER A 76 -5.82 6.85 8.88
N LEU A 77 -5.14 7.15 9.99
CA LEU A 77 -5.44 6.56 11.28
C LEU A 77 -6.83 6.97 11.79
N ALA A 78 -7.23 8.23 11.62
CA ALA A 78 -8.56 8.70 11.99
C ALA A 78 -9.65 7.97 11.19
N PHE A 79 -9.45 7.74 9.89
CA PHE A 79 -10.38 6.96 9.10
C PHE A 79 -10.39 5.48 9.52
N PHE A 80 -9.27 4.93 9.94
CA PHE A 80 -9.20 3.56 10.46
C PHE A 80 -9.91 3.38 11.81
N GLU A 81 -10.05 4.45 12.62
CA GLU A 81 -10.97 4.43 13.78
C GLU A 81 -12.41 4.17 13.35
N GLU A 82 -12.87 4.87 12.32
CA GLU A 82 -14.24 4.68 11.79
C GLU A 82 -14.45 3.28 11.23
N LEU A 83 -13.42 2.65 10.66
CA LEU A 83 -13.47 1.28 10.13
C LEU A 83 -13.37 0.21 11.22
N GLY A 84 -12.96 0.58 12.44
CA GLY A 84 -12.71 -0.35 13.54
C GLY A 84 -11.43 -1.18 13.36
N VAL A 85 -10.41 -0.65 12.65
CA VAL A 85 -9.11 -1.32 12.47
C VAL A 85 -7.95 -0.61 13.16
N ALA A 86 -8.18 0.56 13.74
CA ALA A 86 -7.12 1.40 14.32
C ALA A 86 -6.33 0.69 15.42
N ASP A 87 -6.99 -0.04 16.33
CA ASP A 87 -6.33 -0.76 17.41
C ASP A 87 -5.43 -1.89 16.87
N SER A 88 -5.90 -2.62 15.85
CA SER A 88 -5.09 -3.67 15.20
C SER A 88 -3.82 -3.10 14.56
N VAL A 89 -3.92 -1.97 13.83
CA VAL A 89 -2.74 -1.36 13.19
C VAL A 89 -1.81 -0.71 14.21
N ARG A 90 -2.33 -0.12 15.30
CA ARG A 90 -1.50 0.41 16.39
C ARG A 90 -0.75 -0.69 17.13
N GLY A 91 -1.40 -1.83 17.36
CA GLY A 91 -0.77 -2.99 18.00
C GLY A 91 0.38 -3.59 17.17
N LYS A 92 0.34 -3.46 15.85
CA LYS A 92 1.39 -3.92 14.91
C LYS A 92 2.43 -2.84 14.59
N GLY A 93 2.07 -1.57 14.73
CA GLY A 93 2.91 -0.43 14.38
C GLY A 93 3.73 0.13 15.55
N ARG A 94 4.52 1.15 15.26
CA ARG A 94 5.32 1.89 16.24
C ARG A 94 5.14 3.39 16.05
N ALA A 95 4.68 4.07 17.09
CA ALA A 95 4.68 5.54 17.18
C ALA A 95 6.01 6.07 17.75
N GLY A 96 6.25 7.38 17.62
CA GLY A 96 7.40 8.04 18.24
C GLY A 96 8.75 7.57 17.69
N VAL A 97 8.82 7.33 16.39
CA VAL A 97 10.06 6.93 15.71
C VAL A 97 11.03 8.11 15.72
N VAL A 98 12.29 7.85 16.08
CA VAL A 98 13.37 8.82 15.99
C VAL A 98 14.20 8.53 14.75
N LEU A 99 14.26 9.50 13.85
CA LEU A 99 15.13 9.47 12.69
C LEU A 99 16.50 9.98 13.11
N ARG A 100 17.53 9.15 12.96
CA ARG A 100 18.91 9.52 13.26
C ARG A 100 19.69 9.69 11.98
N LYS A 101 20.21 10.91 11.79
CA LYS A 101 21.10 11.24 10.66
C LYS A 101 22.56 11.09 11.07
N TYR A 102 23.35 10.56 10.15
CA TYR A 102 24.79 10.44 10.26
C TYR A 102 25.44 11.12 9.04
N PHE A 103 26.60 11.72 9.27
CA PHE A 103 27.44 12.26 8.21
C PHE A 103 28.86 11.73 8.38
N ASP A 104 29.40 11.09 7.33
CA ASP A 104 30.70 10.40 7.34
C ASP A 104 30.89 9.42 8.53
N GLY A 105 29.79 8.74 8.91
CA GLY A 105 29.79 7.76 10.00
C GLY A 105 29.44 8.32 11.38
N GLU A 106 29.51 9.64 11.58
CA GLU A 106 29.24 10.29 12.86
C GLU A 106 27.77 10.72 12.96
N PRO A 107 27.10 10.51 14.10
CA PRO A 107 25.74 10.99 14.32
C PRO A 107 25.70 12.52 14.41
N VAL A 108 24.83 13.14 13.61
CA VAL A 108 24.76 14.63 13.54
C VAL A 108 23.41 15.19 13.99
N LYS A 109 22.31 14.41 13.88
CA LYS A 109 20.97 14.92 14.24
C LYS A 109 20.01 13.78 14.54
N ASP A 110 19.23 13.95 15.60
CA ASP A 110 18.05 13.14 15.92
C ASP A 110 16.80 13.99 15.70
N THR A 111 15.83 13.45 14.98
CA THR A 111 14.55 14.12 14.70
C THR A 111 13.40 13.17 15.04
N ALA A 112 12.52 13.60 15.95
CA ALA A 112 11.29 12.84 16.22
C ALA A 112 10.34 12.93 15.01
N VAL A 113 9.78 11.80 14.60
CA VAL A 113 8.71 11.74 13.59
C VAL A 113 7.39 11.79 14.34
N GLU A 114 6.72 12.93 14.29
CA GLU A 114 5.49 13.17 15.04
C GLU A 114 4.24 12.75 14.24
N GLY A 115 3.19 12.36 14.97
CA GLY A 115 1.82 12.20 14.47
C GLY A 115 1.57 10.97 13.59
N GLY A 116 2.60 10.29 13.11
CA GLY A 116 2.48 9.11 12.25
C GLY A 116 2.68 7.79 13.01
N LEU A 117 2.33 6.70 12.35
CA LEU A 117 2.58 5.34 12.82
C LEU A 117 3.49 4.62 11.82
N LEU A 118 4.69 4.23 12.21
CA LEU A 118 5.53 3.35 11.41
C LEU A 118 4.93 1.95 11.43
N ILE A 119 4.58 1.42 10.26
CA ILE A 119 3.98 0.09 10.08
C ILE A 119 4.20 -0.34 8.63
N GLY A 120 4.50 -1.62 8.40
CA GLY A 120 4.62 -2.15 7.04
C GLY A 120 3.28 -2.23 6.33
N GLN A 121 3.26 -1.97 5.03
CA GLN A 121 2.04 -2.03 4.22
C GLN A 121 1.32 -3.38 4.36
N TRP A 122 2.07 -4.49 4.37
CA TRP A 122 1.48 -5.83 4.51
C TRP A 122 0.75 -6.03 5.84
N GLN A 123 1.20 -5.36 6.93
CA GLN A 123 0.53 -5.40 8.25
C GLN A 123 -0.77 -4.59 8.24
N VAL A 124 -0.79 -3.47 7.51
CA VAL A 124 -2.01 -2.70 7.24
C VAL A 124 -3.01 -3.54 6.46
N GLU A 125 -2.56 -4.17 5.37
CA GLU A 125 -3.39 -5.06 4.56
C GLU A 125 -3.91 -6.26 5.36
N GLU A 126 -3.11 -6.85 6.24
CA GLU A 126 -3.52 -7.94 7.12
C GLU A 126 -4.65 -7.49 8.04
N SER A 127 -4.49 -6.36 8.75
CA SER A 127 -5.52 -5.81 9.64
C SER A 127 -6.83 -5.49 8.91
N LEU A 128 -6.74 -4.95 7.69
CA LEU A 128 -7.91 -4.69 6.85
C LEU A 128 -8.57 -5.99 6.36
N ARG A 129 -7.80 -7.02 6.00
CA ARG A 129 -8.35 -8.32 5.60
C ARG A 129 -9.06 -9.03 6.76
N ASP A 130 -8.48 -8.97 7.97
CA ASP A 130 -9.07 -9.52 9.17
C ASP A 130 -10.43 -8.84 9.43
N ARG A 131 -10.46 -7.51 9.38
CA ARG A 131 -11.69 -6.73 9.53
C ARG A 131 -12.73 -7.05 8.45
N LEU A 132 -12.29 -7.19 7.22
CA LEU A 132 -13.16 -7.56 6.11
C LEU A 132 -13.77 -8.96 6.30
N GLY A 133 -12.98 -9.90 6.86
CA GLY A 133 -13.43 -11.24 7.27
C GLY A 133 -14.49 -11.21 8.35
N GLU A 134 -14.36 -10.33 9.37
CA GLU A 134 -15.38 -10.10 10.41
C GLU A 134 -16.70 -9.56 9.81
N LEU A 135 -16.59 -8.75 8.74
CA LEU A 135 -17.75 -8.25 7.98
C LEU A 135 -18.33 -9.28 6.99
N GLY A 136 -17.83 -10.52 7.00
CA GLY A 136 -18.34 -11.61 6.18
C GLY A 136 -17.84 -11.62 4.74
N VAL A 137 -16.87 -10.78 4.37
CA VAL A 137 -16.33 -10.68 3.02
C VAL A 137 -14.92 -11.27 2.94
N ARG A 138 -14.62 -12.01 1.88
CA ARG A 138 -13.30 -12.60 1.64
C ARG A 138 -12.77 -12.16 0.28
N VAL A 139 -11.45 -11.99 0.19
CA VAL A 139 -10.75 -11.71 -1.07
C VAL A 139 -10.66 -12.99 -1.90
N ALA A 140 -11.09 -12.92 -3.15
CA ALA A 140 -10.90 -13.99 -4.13
C ALA A 140 -9.53 -13.83 -4.80
N TYR A 141 -8.53 -14.54 -4.27
CA TYR A 141 -7.18 -14.57 -4.82
C TYR A 141 -7.11 -15.42 -6.08
N GLY A 142 -6.10 -15.21 -6.93
CA GLY A 142 -5.94 -15.88 -8.21
C GLY A 142 -7.00 -15.48 -9.26
N SER A 143 -7.78 -14.45 -8.97
CA SER A 143 -8.89 -13.98 -9.81
C SER A 143 -8.47 -12.75 -10.60
N ARG A 144 -7.93 -12.96 -11.79
CA ARG A 144 -7.40 -11.89 -12.65
C ARG A 144 -8.46 -11.34 -13.59
N LEU A 145 -8.66 -10.03 -13.58
CA LEU A 145 -9.55 -9.33 -14.50
C LEU A 145 -9.02 -9.40 -15.95
N ALA A 146 -9.88 -9.73 -16.91
CA ALA A 146 -9.54 -9.84 -18.33
C ALA A 146 -10.43 -9.01 -19.24
N GLY A 147 -11.57 -8.51 -18.77
CA GLY A 147 -12.47 -7.69 -19.59
C GLY A 147 -13.53 -7.00 -18.77
N ILE A 148 -13.96 -5.83 -19.24
CA ILE A 148 -15.04 -5.05 -18.65
C ILE A 148 -16.02 -4.67 -19.75
N THR A 149 -17.31 -4.84 -19.48
CA THR A 149 -18.40 -4.23 -20.25
C THR A 149 -19.38 -3.58 -19.26
N GLN A 150 -20.03 -2.50 -19.67
CA GLN A 150 -20.99 -1.80 -18.81
C GLN A 150 -22.16 -1.28 -19.63
N ASP A 151 -23.32 -1.21 -19.00
CA ASP A 151 -24.56 -0.69 -19.53
C ASP A 151 -25.32 0.12 -18.45
N ALA A 152 -26.57 0.46 -18.71
CA ALA A 152 -27.39 1.21 -17.74
C ALA A 152 -27.64 0.39 -16.45
N ASP A 153 -27.62 -0.93 -16.51
CA ASP A 153 -27.95 -1.82 -15.40
C ASP A 153 -26.75 -2.20 -14.52
N GLY A 154 -25.50 -1.94 -15.00
CA GLY A 154 -24.29 -2.25 -14.24
C GLY A 154 -23.06 -2.57 -15.07
N VAL A 155 -22.14 -3.25 -14.41
CA VAL A 155 -20.84 -3.68 -14.95
C VAL A 155 -20.78 -5.21 -14.99
N ARG A 156 -20.19 -5.74 -16.05
CA ARG A 156 -19.82 -7.18 -16.20
C ARG A 156 -18.31 -7.27 -16.33
N ALA A 157 -17.68 -7.87 -15.33
CA ALA A 157 -16.26 -8.14 -15.31
C ALA A 157 -16.01 -9.60 -15.69
N ARG A 158 -15.22 -9.84 -16.72
CA ARG A 158 -14.78 -11.18 -17.13
C ARG A 158 -13.39 -11.44 -16.60
N LEU A 159 -13.21 -12.57 -15.93
CA LEU A 159 -11.92 -13.05 -15.45
C LEU A 159 -11.17 -13.87 -16.51
N GLU A 160 -9.88 -14.12 -16.30
CA GLU A 160 -9.05 -14.94 -17.22
C GLU A 160 -9.55 -16.37 -17.35
N ASP A 161 -10.14 -16.96 -16.31
CA ASP A 161 -10.73 -18.29 -16.29
C ASP A 161 -12.11 -18.37 -16.98
N GLY A 162 -12.60 -17.26 -17.54
CA GLY A 162 -13.90 -17.16 -18.19
C GLY A 162 -15.06 -16.83 -17.25
N THR A 163 -14.87 -16.81 -15.94
CA THR A 163 -15.88 -16.40 -14.97
C THR A 163 -16.35 -14.98 -15.23
N VAL A 164 -17.65 -14.72 -15.14
CA VAL A 164 -18.25 -13.39 -15.29
C VAL A 164 -18.89 -12.98 -13.98
N ILE A 165 -18.44 -11.84 -13.44
CA ILE A 165 -19.00 -11.20 -12.25
C ILE A 165 -19.84 -10.00 -12.69
N ARG A 166 -21.04 -9.88 -12.14
CA ARG A 166 -21.94 -8.73 -12.36
C ARG A 166 -21.94 -7.85 -11.10
N ALA A 167 -21.87 -6.53 -11.30
CA ALA A 167 -21.95 -5.57 -10.21
C ALA A 167 -22.67 -4.29 -10.65
N GLY A 168 -23.22 -3.54 -9.68
CA GLY A 168 -23.74 -2.21 -9.94
C GLY A 168 -22.63 -1.24 -10.37
N TYR A 169 -21.48 -1.32 -9.69
CA TYR A 169 -20.29 -0.50 -9.92
C TYR A 169 -19.02 -1.33 -9.85
N LEU A 170 -17.93 -0.81 -10.44
CA LEU A 170 -16.59 -1.40 -10.36
C LEU A 170 -15.58 -0.36 -9.86
N ALA A 171 -14.73 -0.74 -8.90
CA ALA A 171 -13.62 0.07 -8.43
C ALA A 171 -12.28 -0.61 -8.73
N GLY A 172 -11.48 -0.02 -9.62
CA GLY A 172 -10.11 -0.45 -9.92
C GLY A 172 -9.15 0.12 -8.88
N CYS A 173 -8.66 -0.77 -8.01
CA CYS A 173 -7.64 -0.52 -6.97
C CYS A 173 -6.42 -1.42 -7.20
N ASP A 174 -6.13 -1.76 -8.46
CA ASP A 174 -5.21 -2.79 -8.93
C ASP A 174 -3.79 -2.26 -9.24
N GLY A 175 -3.45 -1.11 -8.65
CA GLY A 175 -2.09 -0.59 -8.59
C GLY A 175 -1.61 0.11 -9.86
N GLY A 176 -0.34 0.52 -9.90
CA GLY A 176 0.23 1.36 -10.97
C GLY A 176 0.16 0.74 -12.38
N HIS A 177 0.19 -0.59 -12.48
CA HIS A 177 0.01 -1.36 -13.72
C HIS A 177 -1.45 -1.77 -13.97
N SER A 178 -2.41 -0.99 -13.50
CA SER A 178 -3.84 -1.28 -13.50
C SER A 178 -4.36 -1.83 -14.83
N THR A 179 -4.84 -3.07 -14.77
CA THR A 179 -5.60 -3.72 -15.85
C THR A 179 -6.95 -3.02 -16.05
N THR A 180 -7.59 -2.61 -14.94
CA THR A 180 -8.85 -1.88 -14.97
C THR A 180 -8.72 -0.60 -15.78
N ARG A 181 -7.71 0.23 -15.49
CA ARG A 181 -7.45 1.46 -16.24
C ARG A 181 -7.24 1.19 -17.74
N GLY A 182 -6.44 0.17 -18.06
CA GLY A 182 -6.18 -0.23 -19.45
C GLY A 182 -7.44 -0.64 -20.19
N LEU A 183 -8.29 -1.48 -19.58
CA LEU A 183 -9.55 -1.94 -20.15
C LEU A 183 -10.59 -0.83 -20.32
N LEU A 184 -10.56 0.20 -19.49
CA LEU A 184 -11.39 1.39 -19.61
C LEU A 184 -10.86 2.40 -20.65
N GLY A 185 -9.69 2.16 -21.25
CA GLY A 185 -9.08 3.10 -22.18
C GLY A 185 -8.75 4.46 -21.58
N ILE A 186 -8.44 4.49 -20.28
CA ILE A 186 -8.10 5.75 -19.58
C ILE A 186 -6.59 5.99 -19.71
N PRO A 187 -6.16 7.11 -20.34
CA PRO A 187 -4.75 7.47 -20.44
C PRO A 187 -4.10 7.68 -19.07
N PHE A 188 -2.82 7.29 -18.96
CA PHE A 188 -2.00 7.47 -17.76
C PHE A 188 -0.84 8.38 -18.11
N GLU A 189 -1.03 9.66 -17.91
CA GLU A 189 -0.11 10.71 -18.37
C GLU A 189 0.94 11.05 -17.33
N GLY A 190 2.10 11.47 -17.79
CA GLY A 190 3.22 11.87 -16.96
C GLY A 190 4.55 11.30 -17.47
N SER A 191 5.52 11.23 -16.59
CA SER A 191 6.88 10.78 -16.89
C SER A 191 7.31 9.64 -15.98
N GLY A 192 8.27 8.86 -16.46
CA GLY A 192 8.96 7.84 -15.67
C GLY A 192 10.40 7.71 -16.13
N GLU A 193 11.30 7.48 -15.21
CA GLU A 193 12.70 7.19 -15.53
C GLU A 193 12.84 5.72 -15.96
N LYS A 194 13.72 5.50 -16.96
CA LYS A 194 14.01 4.14 -17.45
C LYS A 194 14.90 3.39 -16.47
N GLU A 195 15.87 4.10 -15.91
CA GLU A 195 16.83 3.53 -14.97
C GLU A 195 16.27 3.50 -13.54
N PRO A 196 16.64 2.50 -12.74
CA PRO A 196 16.33 2.50 -11.32
C PRO A 196 16.94 3.69 -10.60
N ALA A 197 16.12 4.40 -9.84
CA ALA A 197 16.57 5.53 -9.01
C ALA A 197 16.99 5.06 -7.62
N MET A 198 16.52 3.88 -7.19
CA MET A 198 16.76 3.35 -5.85
C MET A 198 16.69 1.82 -5.84
N VAL A 199 17.49 1.22 -4.99
CA VAL A 199 17.35 -0.19 -4.58
C VAL A 199 16.72 -0.24 -3.19
N LEU A 200 15.84 -1.22 -3.00
CA LEU A 200 15.03 -1.42 -1.80
C LEU A 200 15.12 -2.88 -1.39
N GLY A 201 15.07 -3.14 -0.09
CA GLY A 201 14.95 -4.50 0.39
C GLY A 201 14.73 -4.57 1.90
N ASP A 202 14.19 -5.70 2.35
CA ASP A 202 14.06 -6.04 3.76
C ASP A 202 15.16 -7.00 4.13
N VAL A 203 16.06 -6.57 5.04
CA VAL A 203 17.23 -7.33 5.49
C VAL A 203 17.34 -7.29 7.01
N GLU A 204 17.90 -8.31 7.62
CA GLU A 204 18.33 -8.26 9.01
C GLU A 204 19.68 -7.55 9.13
N ALA A 205 19.87 -6.83 10.23
CA ALA A 205 21.12 -6.16 10.58
C ALA A 205 21.43 -6.41 12.07
N PRO A 206 21.87 -7.62 12.45
CA PRO A 206 22.16 -7.96 13.83
C PRO A 206 23.19 -7.00 14.45
N GLY A 207 22.89 -6.50 15.66
CA GLY A 207 23.72 -5.52 16.34
C GLY A 207 23.44 -4.05 16.00
N LEU A 208 22.69 -3.76 14.94
CA LEU A 208 22.22 -2.40 14.66
C LEU A 208 21.05 -2.04 15.58
N SER A 209 21.08 -0.83 16.17
CA SER A 209 20.04 -0.37 17.09
C SER A 209 18.70 -0.23 16.37
N ARG A 210 17.66 -0.87 16.89
CA ARG A 210 16.28 -0.73 16.40
C ARG A 210 15.54 0.48 17.02
N ALA A 211 16.22 1.27 17.84
CA ALA A 211 15.64 2.49 18.42
C ALA A 211 15.44 3.60 17.38
N PHE A 212 16.21 3.57 16.31
CA PHE A 212 16.28 4.64 15.33
C PHE A 212 15.95 4.16 13.94
N TRP A 213 15.38 5.05 13.13
CA TRP A 213 15.42 5.00 11.68
C TRP A 213 16.72 5.66 11.24
N HIS A 214 17.70 4.87 10.81
CA HIS A 214 19.03 5.33 10.47
C HIS A 214 19.11 5.90 9.05
N GLN A 215 19.80 7.03 8.88
CA GLN A 215 20.08 7.67 7.61
C GLN A 215 21.54 8.11 7.57
N TRP A 216 22.36 7.45 6.79
CA TRP A 216 23.76 7.80 6.60
C TRP A 216 23.95 8.52 5.28
N PHE A 217 24.70 9.62 5.31
CA PHE A 217 25.15 10.37 4.18
C PHE A 217 26.66 10.54 4.25
N THR A 218 27.32 10.67 3.07
CA THR A 218 28.79 10.77 3.00
C THR A 218 29.21 11.98 2.18
N SER A 219 30.38 12.54 2.48
CA SER A 219 30.94 13.73 1.80
C SER A 219 31.29 13.48 0.34
N ASP A 220 31.55 12.24 -0.04
CA ASP A 220 31.76 11.80 -1.44
C ASP A 220 30.45 11.60 -2.22
N GLY A 221 29.33 11.88 -1.57
CA GLY A 221 27.99 11.73 -2.12
C GLY A 221 27.36 10.37 -1.86
N GLY A 222 26.03 10.32 -2.00
CA GLY A 222 25.26 9.13 -1.74
C GLY A 222 24.82 8.97 -0.28
N GLY A 223 24.15 7.85 -0.03
CA GLY A 223 23.66 7.52 1.30
C GLY A 223 22.88 6.22 1.33
N ILE A 224 22.64 5.76 2.54
CA ILE A 224 21.86 4.55 2.83
C ILE A 224 20.92 4.79 4.00
N LEU A 225 19.73 4.27 3.91
CA LEU A 225 18.70 4.36 4.93
C LEU A 225 18.31 2.97 5.39
N LEU A 226 18.24 2.74 6.70
CA LEU A 226 17.74 1.52 7.31
C LEU A 226 16.64 1.87 8.31
N CYS A 227 15.42 1.47 7.99
CA CYS A 227 14.25 1.69 8.82
C CYS A 227 13.85 0.38 9.52
N PRO A 228 13.88 0.28 10.86
CA PRO A 228 13.48 -0.93 11.56
C PRO A 228 11.98 -1.18 11.37
N MET A 229 11.61 -2.32 10.80
CA MET A 229 10.21 -2.66 10.57
C MET A 229 9.57 -3.24 11.85
N PRO A 230 8.47 -2.65 12.35
CA PRO A 230 7.81 -3.13 13.57
C PRO A 230 7.32 -4.57 13.44
N GLY A 231 7.42 -5.34 14.53
CA GLY A 231 6.95 -6.72 14.58
C GLY A 231 7.77 -7.71 13.73
N THR A 232 8.96 -7.31 13.27
CA THR A 232 9.90 -8.15 12.52
C THR A 232 11.32 -7.92 13.03
N ASP A 233 12.29 -8.75 12.61
CA ASP A 233 13.72 -8.53 12.86
C ASP A 233 14.39 -7.74 11.73
N THR A 234 13.65 -7.43 10.66
CA THR A 234 14.19 -6.78 9.47
C THR A 234 14.24 -5.26 9.58
N PHE A 235 15.13 -4.68 8.79
CA PHE A 235 15.14 -3.26 8.41
C PHE A 235 14.78 -3.15 6.93
N GLN A 236 13.95 -2.18 6.58
CA GLN A 236 13.83 -1.79 5.19
C GLN A 236 15.03 -0.92 4.81
N LEU A 237 15.87 -1.45 3.93
CA LEU A 237 17.02 -0.75 3.36
C LEU A 237 16.58 0.03 2.11
N GLN A 238 17.13 1.23 1.96
CA GLN A 238 16.98 2.09 0.79
C GLN A 238 18.32 2.74 0.46
N ALA A 239 18.77 2.65 -0.80
CA ALA A 239 20.00 3.27 -1.27
C ALA A 239 19.94 3.58 -2.78
N ALA A 240 20.84 4.43 -3.26
CA ALA A 240 21.09 4.54 -4.69
C ALA A 240 21.64 3.21 -5.23
N PRO A 241 21.28 2.78 -6.45
CA PRO A 241 21.82 1.54 -7.02
C PRO A 241 23.32 1.67 -7.32
N GLU A 242 24.04 0.56 -7.24
CA GLU A 242 25.40 0.47 -7.80
C GLU A 242 25.33 0.38 -9.33
N THR A 243 26.37 0.89 -10.00
CA THR A 243 26.54 0.77 -11.45
C THR A 243 27.81 0.00 -11.77
N ASP A 244 27.82 -0.69 -12.89
CA ASP A 244 29.01 -1.35 -13.43
C ASP A 244 29.98 -0.33 -14.09
N GLU A 245 31.08 -0.81 -14.65
CA GLU A 245 32.09 0.00 -15.36
C GLU A 245 31.52 0.71 -16.61
N ARG A 246 30.38 0.26 -17.13
CA ARG A 246 29.69 0.84 -18.28
C ARG A 246 28.62 1.85 -17.87
N GLY A 247 28.40 2.02 -16.54
CA GLY A 247 27.36 2.88 -15.98
C GLY A 247 25.97 2.23 -15.96
N GLU A 248 25.86 0.92 -16.23
CA GLU A 248 24.58 0.22 -16.16
C GLU A 248 24.26 -0.18 -14.70
N THR A 249 23.01 -0.01 -14.32
CA THR A 249 22.55 -0.32 -12.96
C THR A 249 22.62 -1.81 -12.68
N LEU A 250 23.28 -2.18 -11.59
CA LEU A 250 23.35 -3.55 -11.11
C LEU A 250 22.05 -3.95 -10.39
N PRO A 251 21.60 -5.21 -10.52
CA PRO A 251 20.47 -5.71 -9.76
C PRO A 251 20.80 -5.75 -8.26
N PRO A 252 19.82 -5.51 -7.37
CA PRO A 252 20.04 -5.58 -5.94
C PRO A 252 20.33 -7.02 -5.49
N SER A 253 21.32 -7.17 -4.63
CA SER A 253 21.67 -8.43 -3.96
C SER A 253 22.07 -8.15 -2.51
N LEU A 254 22.15 -9.18 -1.66
CA LEU A 254 22.62 -9.02 -0.29
C LEU A 254 24.07 -8.49 -0.27
N GLU A 255 24.90 -8.97 -1.17
CA GLU A 255 26.29 -8.52 -1.31
C GLU A 255 26.38 -7.05 -1.73
N SER A 256 25.54 -6.61 -2.67
CA SER A 256 25.50 -5.18 -3.07
C SER A 256 25.03 -4.31 -1.92
N PHE A 257 24.02 -4.76 -1.15
CA PHE A 257 23.54 -4.06 0.03
C PHE A 257 24.59 -3.96 1.13
N GLN A 258 25.39 -5.03 1.35
CA GLN A 258 26.49 -5.00 2.29
C GLN A 258 27.57 -4.01 1.87
N ARG A 259 27.96 -3.99 0.59
CA ARG A 259 28.93 -3.00 0.09
C ARG A 259 28.45 -1.56 0.27
N LEU A 260 27.18 -1.29 -0.03
CA LEU A 260 26.55 0.02 0.19
C LEU A 260 26.55 0.38 1.68
N PHE A 261 26.21 -0.57 2.53
CA PHE A 261 26.23 -0.38 3.98
C PHE A 261 27.64 -0.09 4.51
N ASP A 262 28.63 -0.91 4.13
CA ASP A 262 30.03 -0.73 4.54
C ASP A 262 30.57 0.64 4.12
N ARG A 263 30.21 1.09 2.89
CA ARG A 263 30.64 2.40 2.35
C ARG A 263 30.04 3.58 3.13
N HIS A 264 28.73 3.56 3.35
CA HIS A 264 28.02 4.73 3.87
C HIS A 264 27.87 4.72 5.40
N ALA A 265 27.59 3.57 6.01
CA ALA A 265 27.42 3.46 7.46
C ALA A 265 28.77 3.39 8.22
N ARG A 266 29.81 2.88 7.58
CA ARG A 266 31.16 2.72 8.18
C ARG A 266 31.14 1.95 9.52
N MET A 267 30.28 0.93 9.59
CA MET A 267 30.09 0.08 10.79
C MET A 267 30.57 -1.37 10.50
N PRO A 268 31.87 -1.65 10.52
CA PRO A 268 32.42 -2.94 10.04
C PRO A 268 31.99 -4.15 10.87
N GLY A 269 31.45 -3.95 12.07
CA GLY A 269 30.92 -5.01 12.94
C GLY A 269 29.50 -5.46 12.58
N ILE A 270 28.79 -4.77 11.68
CA ILE A 270 27.41 -5.12 11.29
C ILE A 270 27.46 -5.90 9.99
N ARG A 271 26.79 -7.05 9.96
CA ARG A 271 26.60 -7.87 8.77
C ARG A 271 25.11 -7.96 8.45
N LEU A 272 24.75 -7.60 7.21
CA LEU A 272 23.39 -7.77 6.72
C LEU A 272 23.13 -9.24 6.41
N ALA A 273 21.92 -9.71 6.71
CA ALA A 273 21.54 -11.10 6.57
C ALA A 273 20.06 -11.25 6.16
N GLU A 274 19.66 -12.46 5.85
CA GLU A 274 18.28 -12.92 5.65
C GLU A 274 17.43 -11.95 4.80
N PRO A 275 17.78 -11.72 3.51
CA PRO A 275 16.99 -10.86 2.66
C PRO A 275 15.65 -11.52 2.37
N THR A 276 14.55 -10.91 2.79
CA THR A 276 13.20 -11.42 2.55
C THR A 276 12.59 -10.86 1.27
N TRP A 277 13.09 -9.72 0.82
CA TRP A 277 12.67 -9.05 -0.40
C TRP A 277 13.74 -8.09 -0.90
N LEU A 278 14.01 -8.11 -2.20
CA LEU A 278 14.93 -7.21 -2.90
C LEU A 278 14.26 -6.66 -4.15
N SER A 279 14.38 -5.37 -4.40
CA SER A 279 13.74 -4.72 -5.54
C SER A 279 14.51 -3.48 -6.02
N SER A 280 14.35 -3.17 -7.29
CA SER A 280 14.74 -1.90 -7.89
C SER A 280 13.50 -1.04 -8.10
N TRP A 281 13.58 0.21 -7.67
CA TRP A 281 12.51 1.16 -7.83
C TRP A 281 12.88 2.23 -8.88
N ARG A 282 11.91 2.50 -9.78
CA ARG A 282 12.02 3.56 -10.79
C ARG A 282 11.10 4.70 -10.45
N VAL A 283 11.56 5.92 -10.70
CA VAL A 283 10.69 7.09 -10.57
C VAL A 283 9.56 6.97 -11.58
N ASN A 284 8.35 7.06 -11.09
CA ASN A 284 7.15 7.08 -11.91
C ASN A 284 6.23 8.16 -11.36
N VAL A 285 5.95 9.17 -12.19
CA VAL A 285 5.08 10.31 -11.85
C VAL A 285 4.01 10.36 -12.92
N ARG A 286 2.88 9.72 -12.67
CA ARG A 286 1.79 9.62 -13.64
C ARG A 286 0.45 9.76 -12.97
N MET A 287 -0.50 10.28 -13.72
CA MET A 287 -1.89 10.41 -13.28
C MET A 287 -2.85 10.03 -14.42
N ALA A 288 -3.93 9.35 -14.08
CA ALA A 288 -5.03 9.11 -15.00
C ALA A 288 -5.70 10.42 -15.39
N THR A 289 -6.03 10.60 -16.66
CA THR A 289 -6.72 11.82 -17.15
C THR A 289 -8.12 11.98 -16.60
N ARG A 290 -8.71 10.86 -16.18
CA ARG A 290 -9.98 10.77 -15.45
C ARG A 290 -9.96 9.54 -14.55
N ILE A 291 -10.73 9.56 -13.48
CA ILE A 291 -10.83 8.45 -12.53
C ILE A 291 -12.23 7.84 -12.44
N ARG A 292 -13.09 8.23 -13.38
CA ARG A 292 -14.42 7.65 -13.61
C ARG A 292 -14.65 7.44 -15.10
N GLU A 293 -15.24 6.30 -15.45
CA GLU A 293 -15.78 6.01 -16.77
C GLU A 293 -17.09 5.25 -16.60
N GLY A 294 -18.23 5.93 -16.75
CA GLY A 294 -19.55 5.37 -16.51
C GLY A 294 -19.72 4.89 -15.06
N ARG A 295 -19.86 3.57 -14.88
CA ARG A 295 -20.02 2.90 -13.59
C ARG A 295 -18.70 2.31 -13.02
N ALA A 296 -17.58 2.62 -13.66
CA ALA A 296 -16.26 2.16 -13.23
C ALA A 296 -15.39 3.33 -12.74
N PHE A 297 -14.66 3.09 -11.65
CA PHE A 297 -13.83 4.07 -10.95
C PHE A 297 -12.41 3.57 -10.80
N LEU A 298 -11.45 4.50 -10.65
CA LEU A 298 -10.06 4.21 -10.29
C LEU A 298 -9.72 4.88 -8.96
N ALA A 299 -8.94 4.20 -8.11
CA ALA A 299 -8.47 4.74 -6.83
C ALA A 299 -7.06 4.28 -6.50
N GLY A 300 -6.30 5.07 -5.74
CA GLY A 300 -4.92 4.83 -5.38
C GLY A 300 -4.00 4.76 -6.60
N ASP A 301 -3.02 3.88 -6.59
CA ASP A 301 -2.02 3.77 -7.65
C ASP A 301 -2.61 3.44 -9.04
N ALA A 302 -3.83 2.90 -9.11
CA ALA A 302 -4.54 2.75 -10.38
C ALA A 302 -4.88 4.10 -11.03
N ALA A 303 -5.09 5.14 -10.21
CA ALA A 303 -5.40 6.49 -10.62
C ALA A 303 -4.17 7.40 -10.71
N HIS A 304 -3.20 7.26 -9.81
CA HIS A 304 -2.03 8.14 -9.71
C HIS A 304 -0.86 7.43 -9.02
N VAL A 305 0.33 7.59 -9.56
CA VAL A 305 1.58 7.13 -8.97
C VAL A 305 2.53 8.30 -8.83
N HIS A 306 3.29 8.34 -7.75
CA HIS A 306 4.22 9.41 -7.45
C HIS A 306 5.48 8.88 -6.76
N PRO A 307 6.57 9.68 -6.70
CA PRO A 307 7.79 9.29 -6.01
C PRO A 307 7.53 8.91 -4.55
N ILE A 308 8.36 8.01 -4.02
CA ILE A 308 8.25 7.55 -2.62
C ILE A 308 8.59 8.63 -1.59
N ALA A 309 9.10 9.78 -2.04
CA ALA A 309 9.48 10.90 -1.18
C ALA A 309 8.29 11.40 -0.35
N GLY A 310 8.38 11.22 0.97
CA GLY A 310 7.33 11.59 1.93
C GLY A 310 6.33 10.50 2.30
N GLY A 311 6.39 9.30 1.69
CA GLY A 311 5.55 8.16 2.10
C GLY A 311 4.05 8.37 1.90
N LEU A 312 3.63 9.14 0.89
CA LEU A 312 2.25 9.59 0.73
C LEU A 312 1.34 8.60 -0.02
N GLY A 313 1.88 7.67 -0.84
CA GLY A 313 1.09 6.82 -1.76
C GLY A 313 -0.02 6.02 -1.08
N MET A 314 0.34 5.21 -0.10
CA MET A 314 -0.63 4.41 0.63
C MET A 314 -1.69 5.29 1.31
N ASN A 315 -1.29 6.39 1.93
CA ASN A 315 -2.21 7.31 2.62
C ASN A 315 -3.17 8.03 1.66
N THR A 316 -2.68 8.46 0.49
CA THR A 316 -3.54 9.06 -0.56
C THR A 316 -4.55 8.05 -1.08
N GLY A 317 -4.12 6.79 -1.31
CA GLY A 317 -5.03 5.72 -1.72
C GLY A 317 -6.10 5.36 -0.67
N ILE A 318 -5.76 5.40 0.62
CA ILE A 318 -6.73 5.24 1.71
C ILE A 318 -7.77 6.38 1.70
N GLN A 319 -7.33 7.62 1.47
CA GLN A 319 -8.24 8.76 1.37
C GLN A 319 -9.12 8.71 0.11
N ASP A 320 -8.59 8.22 -1.02
CA ASP A 320 -9.39 7.97 -2.22
C ASP A 320 -10.49 6.94 -1.92
N ALA A 321 -10.13 5.85 -1.25
CA ALA A 321 -11.09 4.82 -0.85
C ALA A 321 -12.18 5.38 0.07
N ALA A 322 -11.83 6.23 1.03
CA ALA A 322 -12.78 6.90 1.91
C ALA A 322 -13.75 7.82 1.14
N ALA A 323 -13.24 8.60 0.18
CA ALA A 323 -14.07 9.49 -0.66
C ALA A 323 -14.99 8.69 -1.57
N LEU A 324 -14.47 7.66 -2.26
CA LEU A 324 -15.25 6.80 -3.14
C LEU A 324 -16.31 6.00 -2.36
N GLY A 325 -15.94 5.49 -1.19
CA GLY A 325 -16.85 4.74 -0.31
C GLY A 325 -18.04 5.58 0.12
N ARG A 326 -17.81 6.82 0.59
CA ARG A 326 -18.91 7.76 0.92
C ARG A 326 -19.81 8.04 -0.26
N THR A 327 -19.22 8.30 -1.43
CA THR A 327 -19.97 8.63 -2.65
C THR A 327 -20.83 7.46 -3.12
N LEU A 328 -20.25 6.27 -3.22
CA LEU A 328 -20.98 5.06 -3.63
C LEU A 328 -22.08 4.69 -2.62
N ALA A 329 -21.79 4.82 -1.31
CA ALA A 329 -22.77 4.53 -0.28
C ALA A 329 -23.99 5.45 -0.36
N ALA A 330 -23.78 6.75 -0.53
CA ALA A 330 -24.89 7.72 -0.66
C ALA A 330 -25.76 7.45 -1.90
N VAL A 331 -25.16 7.03 -3.01
CA VAL A 331 -25.92 6.70 -4.23
C VAL A 331 -26.67 5.37 -4.07
N LEU A 332 -26.01 4.35 -3.51
CA LEU A 332 -26.62 3.02 -3.33
C LEU A 332 -27.72 3.01 -2.27
N SER A 333 -27.65 3.89 -1.25
CA SER A 333 -28.73 4.07 -0.26
C SER A 333 -29.88 4.95 -0.78
N GLY A 334 -29.72 5.60 -1.92
CA GLY A 334 -30.70 6.55 -2.46
C GLY A 334 -30.68 7.94 -1.79
N GLU A 335 -29.68 8.22 -0.93
CA GLU A 335 -29.48 9.55 -0.33
C GLU A 335 -28.99 10.59 -1.34
N ALA A 336 -28.36 10.14 -2.42
CA ALA A 336 -27.88 10.98 -3.52
C ALA A 336 -28.20 10.36 -4.89
N GLY A 337 -28.39 11.21 -5.89
CA GLY A 337 -28.54 10.77 -7.28
C GLY A 337 -27.20 10.37 -7.91
N GLU A 338 -27.25 9.74 -9.07
CA GLU A 338 -26.05 9.30 -9.81
C GLU A 338 -25.10 10.45 -10.21
N ASP A 339 -25.59 11.69 -10.27
CA ASP A 339 -24.78 12.91 -10.47
C ASP A 339 -23.75 13.12 -9.36
N ALA A 340 -24.01 12.60 -8.15
CA ALA A 340 -23.06 12.65 -7.05
C ALA A 340 -21.78 11.85 -7.32
N LEU A 341 -21.81 10.86 -8.22
CA LEU A 341 -20.65 10.06 -8.58
C LEU A 341 -19.52 10.89 -9.24
N ASP A 342 -19.87 12.00 -9.91
CA ASP A 342 -18.88 12.91 -10.49
C ASP A 342 -18.12 13.71 -9.43
N ARG A 343 -18.69 13.86 -8.22
CA ARG A 343 -18.04 14.55 -7.10
C ARG A 343 -16.74 13.85 -6.68
N TYR A 344 -16.69 12.51 -6.74
CA TYR A 344 -15.47 11.76 -6.46
C TYR A 344 -14.31 12.24 -7.33
N GLN A 345 -14.53 12.31 -8.64
CA GLN A 345 -13.48 12.78 -9.57
C GLN A 345 -13.15 14.26 -9.34
N ALA A 346 -14.16 15.12 -9.17
CA ALA A 346 -13.97 16.55 -8.94
C ALA A 346 -13.18 16.84 -7.65
N GLU A 347 -13.36 16.02 -6.61
CA GLU A 347 -12.63 16.12 -5.34
C GLU A 347 -11.22 15.56 -5.46
N ARG A 348 -11.06 14.34 -6.00
CA ARG A 348 -9.82 13.58 -5.85
C ARG A 348 -8.74 13.89 -6.90
N LEU A 349 -9.10 14.22 -8.13
CA LEU A 349 -8.11 14.59 -9.16
C LEU A 349 -7.26 15.80 -8.76
N PRO A 350 -7.80 16.92 -8.25
CA PRO A 350 -6.96 18.03 -7.79
C PRO A 350 -6.07 17.70 -6.59
N VAL A 351 -6.51 16.80 -5.70
CA VAL A 351 -5.69 16.32 -4.58
C VAL A 351 -4.53 15.49 -5.09
N ALA A 352 -4.78 14.53 -5.98
CA ALA A 352 -3.75 13.73 -6.62
C ALA A 352 -2.71 14.61 -7.32
N ALA A 353 -3.14 15.59 -8.13
CA ALA A 353 -2.25 16.52 -8.83
C ALA A 353 -1.32 17.29 -7.85
N ARG A 354 -1.85 17.76 -6.72
CA ARG A 354 -1.04 18.41 -5.66
C ARG A 354 -0.03 17.45 -5.07
N VAL A 355 -0.45 16.25 -4.71
CA VAL A 355 0.45 15.24 -4.12
C VAL A 355 1.57 14.88 -5.10
N LEU A 356 1.27 14.72 -6.39
CA LEU A 356 2.27 14.50 -7.43
C LEU A 356 3.29 15.63 -7.48
N ALA A 357 2.84 16.88 -7.52
CA ALA A 357 3.71 18.05 -7.57
C ALA A 357 4.57 18.18 -6.30
N ASP A 358 4.01 17.93 -5.12
CA ASP A 358 4.73 18.02 -3.85
C ASP A 358 5.79 16.92 -3.71
N THR A 359 5.45 15.70 -4.07
CA THR A 359 6.38 14.56 -4.00
C THR A 359 7.49 14.66 -5.03
N ALA A 360 7.21 15.17 -6.24
CA ALA A 360 8.22 15.44 -7.25
C ALA A 360 9.23 16.49 -6.76
N ARG A 361 8.77 17.62 -6.19
CA ARG A 361 9.65 18.65 -5.60
C ARG A 361 10.50 18.13 -4.44
N ARG A 362 9.92 17.27 -3.57
CA ARG A 362 10.68 16.65 -2.47
C ARG A 362 11.74 15.70 -3.00
N TYR A 363 11.40 14.91 -4.01
CA TYR A 363 12.33 13.99 -4.66
C TYR A 363 13.51 14.74 -5.30
N GLU A 364 13.26 15.80 -6.08
CA GLU A 364 14.31 16.64 -6.68
C GLU A 364 15.26 17.21 -5.63
N ARG A 365 14.75 17.69 -4.49
CA ARG A 365 15.61 18.16 -3.38
C ARG A 365 16.49 17.06 -2.81
N VAL A 366 15.95 15.87 -2.59
CA VAL A 366 16.72 14.73 -2.07
C VAL A 366 17.82 14.33 -3.08
N VAL A 367 17.47 14.23 -4.36
CA VAL A 367 18.42 13.87 -5.42
C VAL A 367 19.54 14.93 -5.57
N SER A 368 19.18 16.21 -5.52
CA SER A 368 20.17 17.30 -5.59
C SER A 368 21.11 17.27 -4.37
N ALA A 369 20.58 17.06 -3.17
CA ALA A 369 21.38 16.97 -1.95
C ALA A 369 22.35 15.77 -1.97
N VAL A 370 21.94 14.65 -2.61
CA VAL A 370 22.79 13.45 -2.76
C VAL A 370 23.82 13.60 -3.88
N ARG A 371 23.50 14.33 -4.97
CA ARG A 371 24.38 14.46 -6.15
C ARG A 371 25.45 15.56 -6.05
N GLU A 372 25.23 16.59 -5.23
CA GLU A 372 26.16 17.72 -5.07
C GLU A 372 26.99 17.56 -3.79
N PRO A 373 28.28 17.14 -3.89
CA PRO A 373 29.18 17.09 -2.73
C PRO A 373 29.31 18.48 -2.09
N GLY A 374 29.09 18.57 -0.78
CA GLY A 374 29.20 19.81 0.00
C GLY A 374 27.90 20.60 0.22
N ARG A 375 26.84 20.42 -0.57
CA ARG A 375 25.50 20.98 -0.27
C ARG A 375 24.60 20.05 0.55
N GLY A 376 24.96 18.77 0.67
CA GLY A 376 24.23 17.79 1.49
C GLY A 376 24.22 18.07 2.97
N THR A 377 25.09 18.95 3.48
CA THR A 377 25.17 19.33 4.89
C THR A 377 24.04 20.25 5.33
N GLU A 378 23.55 21.17 4.50
CA GLU A 378 22.45 22.08 4.88
C GLU A 378 21.07 21.58 4.44
N ALA A 379 20.91 21.14 3.20
CA ALA A 379 19.61 20.68 2.69
C ALA A 379 19.20 19.26 3.14
N GLY A 380 20.15 18.42 3.56
CA GLY A 380 19.86 17.09 4.16
C GLY A 380 19.64 17.17 5.68
N LEU A 381 19.93 18.31 6.31
CA LEU A 381 19.77 18.52 7.75
C LEU A 381 18.45 19.25 8.09
N GLU A 382 17.78 19.89 7.13
CA GLU A 382 16.42 20.39 7.26
C GLU A 382 15.40 19.30 6.92
#